data_4b9c689e360f2d17d483ec7e4312ffa5
#
_entry.id   4b9c689e360f2d17d483ec7e4312ffa5
#
_cell.length_a   1.000
_cell.length_b   1.000
_cell.length_c   1.000
_cell.angle_alpha   90.00
_cell.angle_beta   90.00
_cell.angle_gamma   90.00
#
_symmetry.space_group_name_H-M   'P 1'
#
loop_
_entity.id
_entity.type
_entity.pdbx_description
1 polymer ?
#
loop_
_entity_poly.entity_id
_entity_poly.type
_entity_poly.pdbx_seq_one_letter_code
_entity_poly.pdbx_strand_id
1 'polypeptide(L)'
;GGETAYLIIDCTQAGKKCRTVMVALAYHGTVLPIVWKTVRGNKGHVKGEIQKALMQEAYQLFRLHKHVVVLGDSEYSNEQLIQWLLEVKWDFVLRFQSSYLLQTSPDGEWQSTKSLYDAAQVSRGQLCVWEKVCYTQLHHFSDLTVTAEWGEGQTEMLCLVSNLSASLQPNLIYEKRYWIETLFGNHKSRGFQLSRTH
;
A
#
# COMPACT_ATOMS: atom_id res chain seq x y z
N GLY A 1 9.60 20.54 13.91
CA GLY A 1 8.78 19.62 13.12
C GLY A 1 9.46 18.27 13.09
N GLY A 2 8.74 17.23 13.52
CA GLY A 2 9.25 15.86 13.46
C GLY A 2 9.30 15.38 12.01
N GLU A 3 10.29 14.58 11.67
CA GLU A 3 10.42 13.94 10.36
C GLU A 3 9.31 12.91 10.18
N THR A 4 8.74 12.81 8.97
CA THR A 4 7.71 11.81 8.64
C THR A 4 8.35 10.43 8.54
N ALA A 5 7.80 9.45 9.28
CA ALA A 5 8.19 8.05 9.18
C ALA A 5 7.37 7.36 8.08
N TYR A 6 8.03 6.86 7.05
CA TYR A 6 7.40 6.07 5.99
C TYR A 6 7.61 4.58 6.29
N LEU A 7 6.54 3.86 6.59
CA LEU A 7 6.56 2.42 6.85
C LEU A 7 6.05 1.66 5.63
N ILE A 8 6.83 0.72 5.15
CA ILE A 8 6.46 -0.12 4.01
C ILE A 8 6.07 -1.49 4.53
N ILE A 9 4.86 -1.95 4.22
CA ILE A 9 4.43 -3.33 4.45
C ILE A 9 4.48 -4.09 3.14
N ASP A 10 5.21 -5.20 3.12
CA ASP A 10 5.32 -6.05 1.94
C ASP A 10 5.66 -7.49 2.33
N CYS A 11 5.55 -8.40 1.38
CA CYS A 11 5.75 -9.83 1.58
C CYS A 11 6.75 -10.39 0.59
N THR A 12 7.67 -11.23 1.08
CA THR A 12 8.59 -11.97 0.24
C THR A 12 8.47 -13.47 0.48
N GLN A 13 8.81 -14.26 -0.52
CA GLN A 13 8.89 -15.70 -0.36
C GLN A 13 10.18 -16.07 0.39
N ALA A 14 10.06 -16.85 1.46
CA ALA A 14 11.15 -17.37 2.27
C ALA A 14 11.21 -18.90 2.10
N GLY A 15 12.07 -19.39 1.21
CA GLY A 15 12.12 -20.82 0.88
C GLY A 15 10.92 -21.32 0.07
N LYS A 16 10.76 -22.64 -0.03
CA LYS A 16 9.75 -23.26 -0.92
C LYS A 16 8.32 -23.17 -0.41
N LYS A 17 8.12 -23.04 0.91
CA LYS A 17 6.78 -23.17 1.54
C LYS A 17 6.50 -22.10 2.60
N CYS A 18 7.27 -21.03 2.64
CA CYS A 18 7.09 -19.97 3.63
C CYS A 18 7.06 -18.60 2.95
N ARG A 19 6.32 -17.69 3.56
CA ARG A 19 6.27 -16.27 3.20
C ARG A 19 6.60 -15.44 4.42
N THR A 20 7.38 -14.39 4.24
CA THR A 20 7.70 -13.43 5.29
C THR A 20 7.04 -12.10 4.96
N VAL A 21 6.06 -11.72 5.79
CA VAL A 21 5.51 -10.37 5.80
C VAL A 21 6.41 -9.51 6.67
N MET A 22 6.72 -8.32 6.20
CA MET A 22 7.64 -7.41 6.87
C MET A 22 7.07 -5.99 6.86
N VAL A 23 7.27 -5.28 7.96
CA VAL A 23 7.16 -3.82 8.01
C VAL A 23 8.57 -3.27 8.12
N ALA A 24 8.92 -2.38 7.21
CA ALA A 24 10.23 -1.76 7.14
C ALA A 24 10.12 -0.23 7.10
N LEU A 25 11.06 0.47 7.71
CA LEU A 25 11.17 1.93 7.66
C LEU A 25 11.95 2.33 6.41
N ALA A 26 11.37 3.19 5.58
CA ALA A 26 12.07 3.80 4.44
C ALA A 26 13.06 4.86 4.95
N TYR A 27 14.32 4.74 4.58
CA TYR A 27 15.39 5.61 5.06
C TYR A 27 16.46 5.81 3.98
N HIS A 28 16.61 7.04 3.47
CA HIS A 28 17.65 7.45 2.50
C HIS A 28 17.82 6.50 1.29
N GLY A 29 16.72 6.16 0.60
CA GLY A 29 16.76 5.31 -0.60
C GLY A 29 16.88 3.82 -0.32
N THR A 30 16.87 3.40 0.94
CA THR A 30 16.87 2.01 1.39
C THR A 30 15.76 1.78 2.40
N VAL A 31 15.69 0.57 2.95
CA VAL A 31 14.74 0.23 4.02
C VAL A 31 15.43 -0.48 5.17
N LEU A 32 14.95 -0.22 6.38
CA LEU A 32 15.36 -0.88 7.61
C LEU A 32 14.21 -1.79 8.08
N PRO A 33 14.40 -3.12 8.14
CA PRO A 33 13.41 -4.03 8.72
C PRO A 33 13.10 -3.67 10.17
N ILE A 34 11.81 -3.55 10.51
CA ILE A 34 11.36 -3.19 11.87
C ILE A 34 10.73 -4.40 12.55
N VAL A 35 9.69 -4.97 11.94
CA VAL A 35 9.01 -6.16 12.43
C VAL A 35 8.69 -7.08 11.25
N TRP A 36 8.71 -8.39 11.49
CA TRP A 36 8.37 -9.37 10.46
C TRP A 36 7.80 -10.64 11.04
N LYS A 37 7.03 -11.36 10.23
CA LYS A 37 6.47 -12.65 10.58
C LYS A 37 6.55 -13.60 9.40
N THR A 38 7.12 -14.77 9.63
CA THR A 38 7.15 -15.84 8.64
C THR A 38 6.00 -16.81 8.88
N VAL A 39 5.22 -17.04 7.83
CA VAL A 39 4.08 -17.95 7.84
C VAL A 39 4.27 -19.07 6.82
N ARG A 40 3.79 -20.27 7.15
CA ARG A 40 3.71 -21.35 6.17
C ARG A 40 2.62 -21.05 5.16
N GLY A 41 2.90 -21.24 3.89
CA GLY A 41 1.97 -21.07 2.80
C GLY A 41 2.71 -21.07 1.47
N ASN A 42 2.12 -21.75 0.48
CA ASN A 42 2.53 -21.64 -0.91
C ASN A 42 1.97 -20.31 -1.47
N LYS A 43 1.81 -20.14 -2.72
CA LYS A 43 1.23 -18.94 -3.35
C LYS A 43 -0.14 -18.55 -2.73
N GLY A 44 -0.35 -17.28 -2.45
CA GLY A 44 -1.61 -16.72 -1.92
C GLY A 44 -1.37 -15.48 -1.07
N HIS A 45 -2.42 -14.74 -0.76
CA HIS A 45 -2.36 -13.56 0.10
C HIS A 45 -2.17 -13.98 1.56
N VAL A 46 -1.42 -13.20 2.32
CA VAL A 46 -1.33 -13.37 3.76
C VAL A 46 -2.62 -12.80 4.38
N LYS A 47 -3.21 -13.54 5.30
CA LYS A 47 -4.49 -13.15 5.93
C LYS A 47 -4.41 -11.74 6.54
N GLY A 48 -5.44 -10.94 6.37
CA GLY A 48 -5.53 -9.58 6.88
C GLY A 48 -5.30 -9.46 8.39
N GLU A 49 -5.73 -10.46 9.16
CA GLU A 49 -5.48 -10.54 10.60
C GLU A 49 -3.98 -10.56 10.95
N ILE A 50 -3.17 -11.26 10.15
CA ILE A 50 -1.71 -11.33 10.34
C ILE A 50 -1.07 -9.99 9.96
N GLN A 51 -1.55 -9.37 8.89
CA GLN A 51 -1.09 -8.05 8.46
C GLN A 51 -1.39 -7.00 9.55
N LYS A 52 -2.63 -6.98 10.05
CA LYS A 52 -3.05 -6.08 11.13
C LYS A 52 -2.23 -6.31 12.41
N ALA A 53 -2.04 -7.56 12.82
CA ALA A 53 -1.26 -7.87 14.01
C ALA A 53 0.20 -7.37 13.88
N LEU A 54 0.82 -7.55 12.72
CA LEU A 54 2.17 -7.07 12.47
C LEU A 54 2.25 -5.53 12.49
N MET A 55 1.24 -4.86 11.94
CA MET A 55 1.14 -3.39 12.01
C MET A 55 0.92 -2.90 13.44
N GLN A 56 0.20 -3.63 14.27
CA GLN A 56 0.04 -3.33 15.70
C GLN A 56 1.36 -3.44 16.48
N GLU A 57 2.22 -4.42 16.13
CA GLU A 57 3.58 -4.49 16.68
C GLU A 57 4.43 -3.28 16.27
N ALA A 58 4.39 -2.90 14.99
CA ALA A 58 5.07 -1.69 14.51
C ALA A 58 4.54 -0.42 15.21
N TYR A 59 3.22 -0.34 15.45
CA TYR A 59 2.60 0.78 16.15
C TYR A 59 3.21 1.03 17.53
N GLN A 60 3.52 0.00 18.29
CA GLN A 60 4.13 0.17 19.61
C GLN A 60 5.48 0.91 19.55
N LEU A 61 6.21 0.76 18.45
CA LEU A 61 7.50 1.42 18.22
C LEU A 61 7.35 2.86 17.72
N PHE A 62 6.32 3.14 16.93
CA PHE A 62 6.13 4.43 16.27
C PHE A 62 4.98 5.28 16.83
N ARG A 63 4.30 4.84 17.88
CA ARG A 63 3.12 5.55 18.46
C ARG A 63 3.37 6.99 18.92
N LEU A 64 4.62 7.33 19.19
CA LEU A 64 5.01 8.69 19.59
C LEU A 64 5.46 9.55 18.40
N HIS A 65 5.57 8.98 17.21
CA HIS A 65 5.84 9.74 15.98
C HIS A 65 4.59 10.51 15.58
N LYS A 66 4.78 11.80 15.28
CA LYS A 66 3.65 12.69 14.91
C LYS A 66 3.08 12.37 13.52
N HIS A 67 3.93 11.97 12.61
CA HIS A 67 3.57 11.71 11.22
C HIS A 67 4.11 10.36 10.79
N VAL A 68 3.22 9.42 10.57
CA VAL A 68 3.53 8.07 10.04
C VAL A 68 2.68 7.86 8.80
N VAL A 69 3.32 7.44 7.70
CA VAL A 69 2.65 7.09 6.45
C VAL A 69 2.96 5.64 6.12
N VAL A 70 1.91 4.83 5.96
CA VAL A 70 2.03 3.41 5.61
C VAL A 70 1.88 3.23 4.10
N LEU A 71 2.82 2.51 3.49
CA LEU A 71 2.84 2.19 2.07
C LEU A 71 2.69 0.67 1.89
N GLY A 72 1.81 0.25 1.00
CA GLY A 72 1.58 -1.17 0.74
C GLY A 72 1.07 -1.46 -0.67
N ASP A 73 1.33 -2.67 -1.15
CA ASP A 73 0.79 -3.15 -2.42
C ASP A 73 -0.70 -3.52 -2.28
N SER A 74 -1.32 -3.95 -3.36
CA SER A 74 -2.74 -4.29 -3.44
C SER A 74 -3.20 -5.40 -2.48
N GLU A 75 -2.28 -6.20 -1.97
CA GLU A 75 -2.55 -7.16 -0.89
C GLU A 75 -2.93 -6.47 0.43
N TYR A 76 -2.50 -5.22 0.63
CA TYR A 76 -2.66 -4.47 1.89
C TYR A 76 -3.77 -3.42 1.85
N SER A 77 -4.50 -3.29 0.75
CA SER A 77 -5.65 -2.39 0.63
C SER A 77 -6.97 -3.00 1.12
N ASN A 78 -6.89 -3.98 2.03
CA ASN A 78 -8.06 -4.59 2.61
C ASN A 78 -8.70 -3.72 3.70
N GLU A 79 -9.99 -3.92 3.91
CA GLU A 79 -10.80 -3.11 4.82
C GLU A 79 -10.32 -3.17 6.27
N GLN A 80 -9.85 -4.30 6.74
CA GLN A 80 -9.39 -4.46 8.13
C GLN A 80 -8.17 -3.60 8.43
N LEU A 81 -7.25 -3.50 7.46
CA LEU A 81 -6.07 -2.67 7.60
C LEU A 81 -6.40 -1.18 7.46
N ILE A 82 -7.20 -0.80 6.45
CA ILE A 82 -7.60 0.59 6.24
C ILE A 82 -8.37 1.13 7.45
N GLN A 83 -9.35 0.37 7.95
CA GLN A 83 -10.10 0.76 9.13
C GLN A 83 -9.18 0.99 10.33
N TRP A 84 -8.26 0.07 10.59
CA TRP A 84 -7.34 0.19 11.70
C TRP A 84 -6.39 1.39 11.53
N LEU A 85 -5.87 1.67 10.34
CA LEU A 85 -5.02 2.83 10.07
C LEU A 85 -5.75 4.15 10.36
N LEU A 86 -7.03 4.24 9.97
CA LEU A 86 -7.88 5.40 10.27
C LEU A 86 -8.13 5.55 11.78
N GLU A 87 -8.39 4.44 12.49
CA GLU A 87 -8.59 4.43 13.95
C GLU A 87 -7.35 4.95 14.73
N VAL A 88 -6.15 4.53 14.32
CA VAL A 88 -4.90 4.98 14.97
C VAL A 88 -4.38 6.31 14.42
N LYS A 89 -5.09 6.90 13.44
CA LYS A 89 -4.75 8.18 12.79
C LYS A 89 -3.37 8.18 12.14
N TRP A 90 -2.99 7.05 11.54
CA TRP A 90 -1.85 6.97 10.66
C TRP A 90 -2.27 7.23 9.23
N ASP A 91 -1.42 7.93 8.50
CA ASP A 91 -1.62 8.15 7.08
C ASP A 91 -1.23 6.91 6.29
N PHE A 92 -1.77 6.78 5.09
CA PHE A 92 -1.45 5.67 4.22
C PHE A 92 -1.53 6.03 2.74
N VAL A 93 -0.77 5.31 1.92
CA VAL A 93 -0.93 5.24 0.47
C VAL A 93 -0.84 3.77 0.07
N LEU A 94 -1.95 3.19 -0.35
CA LEU A 94 -2.06 1.77 -0.66
C LEU A 94 -2.48 1.58 -2.11
N ARG A 95 -1.80 0.66 -2.81
CA ARG A 95 -2.23 0.24 -4.14
C ARG A 95 -3.48 -0.61 -4.03
N PHE A 96 -4.37 -0.51 -5.03
CA PHE A 96 -5.55 -1.35 -5.15
C PHE A 96 -5.84 -1.67 -6.62
N GLN A 97 -6.77 -2.60 -6.86
CA GLN A 97 -7.13 -3.02 -8.22
C GLN A 97 -8.13 -2.05 -8.85
N SER A 98 -7.95 -1.74 -10.14
CA SER A 98 -8.78 -0.79 -10.88
C SER A 98 -10.27 -1.17 -11.00
N SER A 99 -10.62 -2.40 -10.64
CA SER A 99 -12.01 -2.90 -10.58
C SER A 99 -12.76 -2.47 -9.32
N TYR A 100 -12.08 -1.95 -8.30
CA TYR A 100 -12.74 -1.48 -7.08
C TYR A 100 -13.64 -0.29 -7.36
N LEU A 101 -14.80 -0.29 -6.67
CA LEU A 101 -15.82 0.73 -6.85
C LEU A 101 -15.54 1.95 -5.98
N LEU A 102 -15.69 3.10 -6.58
CA LEU A 102 -15.60 4.42 -5.96
C LEU A 102 -16.90 5.17 -6.17
N GLN A 103 -17.25 6.02 -5.21
CA GLN A 103 -18.30 7.02 -5.35
C GLN A 103 -17.66 8.41 -5.20
N THR A 104 -17.69 9.20 -6.24
CA THR A 104 -16.99 10.50 -6.34
C THR A 104 -17.85 11.69 -5.90
N SER A 105 -19.14 11.46 -5.62
CA SER A 105 -20.04 12.45 -5.03
C SER A 105 -21.05 11.75 -4.13
N PRO A 106 -21.61 12.40 -3.11
CA PRO A 106 -22.49 11.77 -2.12
C PRO A 106 -23.69 11.03 -2.72
N ASP A 107 -24.26 11.56 -3.81
CA ASP A 107 -25.42 10.97 -4.50
C ASP A 107 -25.03 10.32 -5.84
N GLY A 108 -23.73 10.16 -6.11
CA GLY A 108 -23.22 9.60 -7.35
C GLY A 108 -23.34 8.07 -7.39
N GLU A 109 -23.27 7.53 -8.59
CA GLU A 109 -23.22 6.10 -8.80
C GLU A 109 -21.84 5.53 -8.41
N TRP A 110 -21.84 4.28 -7.95
CA TRP A 110 -20.63 3.52 -7.73
C TRP A 110 -20.05 3.07 -9.07
N GLN A 111 -18.83 3.52 -9.36
CA GLN A 111 -18.14 3.21 -10.61
C GLN A 111 -16.76 2.60 -10.33
N SER A 112 -16.30 1.72 -11.22
CA SER A 112 -14.94 1.22 -11.12
C SER A 112 -13.93 2.35 -11.40
N THR A 113 -12.78 2.29 -10.75
CA THR A 113 -11.70 3.26 -11.00
C THR A 113 -11.31 3.29 -12.47
N LYS A 114 -11.34 2.12 -13.14
CA LYS A 114 -11.10 2.04 -14.58
C LYS A 114 -12.15 2.82 -15.39
N SER A 115 -13.43 2.68 -15.07
CA SER A 115 -14.50 3.43 -15.76
C SER A 115 -14.36 4.93 -15.57
N LEU A 116 -14.01 5.38 -14.36
CA LEU A 116 -13.76 6.80 -14.07
C LEU A 116 -12.55 7.33 -14.84
N TYR A 117 -11.48 6.55 -14.95
CA TYR A 117 -10.30 6.92 -15.72
C TYR A 117 -10.60 7.03 -17.21
N ASP A 118 -11.33 6.05 -17.77
CA ASP A 118 -11.73 6.04 -19.18
C ASP A 118 -12.66 7.24 -19.49
N ALA A 119 -13.58 7.57 -18.58
CA ALA A 119 -14.47 8.73 -18.72
C ALA A 119 -13.74 10.07 -18.66
N ALA A 120 -12.61 10.16 -17.98
CA ALA A 120 -11.78 11.36 -17.93
C ALA A 120 -11.07 11.67 -19.25
N GLN A 121 -11.03 10.72 -20.19
CA GLN A 121 -10.42 10.85 -21.53
C GLN A 121 -8.98 11.40 -21.52
N VAL A 122 -8.22 11.02 -20.53
CA VAL A 122 -6.81 11.42 -20.39
C VAL A 122 -5.89 10.51 -21.20
N SER A 123 -4.75 11.05 -21.61
CA SER A 123 -3.74 10.28 -22.30
C SER A 123 -3.01 9.33 -21.34
N ARG A 124 -2.42 8.26 -21.86
CA ARG A 124 -1.51 7.41 -21.11
C ARG A 124 -0.39 8.26 -20.48
N GLY A 125 0.00 7.93 -19.25
CA GLY A 125 0.99 8.70 -18.48
C GLY A 125 0.42 9.91 -17.75
N GLN A 126 -0.86 10.25 -17.95
CA GLN A 126 -1.50 11.31 -17.18
C GLN A 126 -2.12 10.77 -15.89
N LEU A 127 -1.91 11.52 -14.82
CA LEU A 127 -2.45 11.24 -13.50
C LEU A 127 -3.88 11.77 -13.38
N CYS A 128 -4.84 10.91 -13.03
CA CYS A 128 -6.15 11.31 -12.56
C CYS A 128 -6.17 11.35 -11.04
N VAL A 129 -6.85 12.34 -10.47
CA VAL A 129 -6.99 12.50 -9.02
C VAL A 129 -8.46 12.78 -8.69
N TRP A 130 -8.99 12.04 -7.72
CA TRP A 130 -10.31 12.26 -7.14
C TRP A 130 -10.15 12.39 -5.62
N GLU A 131 -10.59 13.52 -5.08
CA GLU A 131 -10.59 13.78 -3.64
C GLU A 131 -11.99 13.61 -3.05
N LYS A 132 -12.05 13.37 -1.74
CA LYS A 132 -13.30 13.18 -0.99
C LYS A 132 -14.18 12.06 -1.54
N VAL A 133 -13.53 11.02 -2.06
CA VAL A 133 -14.25 9.86 -2.57
C VAL A 133 -14.67 8.94 -1.42
N CYS A 134 -15.76 8.20 -1.63
CA CYS A 134 -16.08 7.04 -0.85
C CYS A 134 -15.48 5.81 -1.53
N TYR A 135 -14.67 5.07 -0.78
CA TYR A 135 -13.95 3.89 -1.25
C TYR A 135 -14.62 2.64 -0.72
N THR A 136 -14.84 1.68 -1.58
CA THR A 136 -15.58 0.41 -1.42
C THR A 136 -17.06 0.58 -1.03
N GLN A 137 -17.93 -0.02 -1.83
CA GLN A 137 -19.38 0.02 -1.62
C GLN A 137 -19.82 -0.68 -0.32
N LEU A 138 -19.04 -1.67 0.13
CA LEU A 138 -19.40 -2.46 1.31
C LEU A 138 -19.05 -1.76 2.64
N HIS A 139 -17.93 -1.05 2.69
CA HIS A 139 -17.39 -0.47 3.94
C HIS A 139 -17.47 1.05 4.03
N HIS A 140 -17.74 1.75 2.92
CA HIS A 140 -17.97 3.20 2.87
C HIS A 140 -16.88 4.03 3.55
N PHE A 141 -15.60 3.77 3.23
CA PHE A 141 -14.52 4.65 3.71
C PHE A 141 -14.60 6.00 2.98
N SER A 142 -15.06 7.03 3.66
CA SER A 142 -15.25 8.38 3.12
C SER A 142 -14.02 9.26 3.23
N ASP A 143 -14.05 10.41 2.55
CA ASP A 143 -13.02 11.44 2.59
C ASP A 143 -11.61 10.98 2.19
N LEU A 144 -11.55 9.98 1.31
CA LEU A 144 -10.28 9.49 0.78
C LEU A 144 -9.91 10.17 -0.54
N THR A 145 -8.62 10.18 -0.83
CA THR A 145 -8.05 10.58 -2.13
C THR A 145 -7.71 9.32 -2.91
N VAL A 146 -8.13 9.27 -4.16
CA VAL A 146 -7.75 8.23 -5.10
C VAL A 146 -6.96 8.84 -6.23
N THR A 147 -5.85 8.22 -6.59
CA THR A 147 -5.10 8.55 -7.79
C THR A 147 -5.03 7.34 -8.72
N ALA A 148 -5.08 7.60 -10.02
CA ALA A 148 -4.92 6.57 -11.03
C ALA A 148 -4.07 7.08 -12.19
N GLU A 149 -3.12 6.25 -12.61
CA GLU A 149 -2.25 6.52 -13.73
C GLU A 149 -2.07 5.24 -14.55
N TRP A 150 -2.18 5.37 -15.86
CA TRP A 150 -1.89 4.25 -16.75
C TRP A 150 -0.66 4.60 -17.59
N GLY A 151 0.51 4.20 -17.11
CA GLY A 151 1.78 4.47 -17.77
C GLY A 151 1.87 3.92 -19.20
N GLU A 152 2.65 4.57 -20.04
CA GLU A 152 2.94 4.08 -21.38
C GLU A 152 3.61 2.70 -21.31
N GLY A 153 3.13 1.76 -22.12
CA GLY A 153 3.64 0.38 -22.15
C GLY A 153 3.27 -0.48 -20.93
N GLN A 154 2.57 0.05 -19.95
CA GLN A 154 2.09 -0.72 -18.80
C GLN A 154 0.82 -1.51 -19.14
N THR A 155 0.75 -2.76 -18.68
CA THR A 155 -0.43 -3.62 -18.84
C THR A 155 -1.51 -3.30 -17.82
N GLU A 156 -1.14 -2.80 -16.67
CA GLU A 156 -2.02 -2.48 -15.56
C GLU A 156 -1.93 -1.00 -15.16
N MET A 157 -3.06 -0.48 -14.73
CA MET A 157 -3.17 0.85 -14.15
C MET A 157 -2.63 0.85 -12.72
N LEU A 158 -1.86 1.85 -12.34
CA LEU A 158 -1.50 2.11 -10.96
C LEU A 158 -2.64 2.91 -10.31
N CYS A 159 -3.38 2.26 -9.42
CA CYS A 159 -4.43 2.87 -8.63
C CYS A 159 -4.00 2.93 -7.16
N LEU A 160 -4.07 4.11 -6.55
CA LEU A 160 -3.69 4.33 -5.15
C LEU A 160 -4.84 4.96 -4.39
N VAL A 161 -5.07 4.48 -3.17
CA VAL A 161 -6.01 5.06 -2.20
C VAL A 161 -5.23 5.59 -1.00
N SER A 162 -5.62 6.77 -0.51
CA SER A 162 -4.93 7.47 0.57
C SER A 162 -5.91 8.33 1.38
N ASN A 163 -5.59 8.57 2.66
CA ASN A 163 -6.22 9.60 3.47
C ASN A 163 -5.45 10.93 3.45
N LEU A 164 -4.36 11.02 2.70
CA LEU A 164 -3.64 12.27 2.43
C LEU A 164 -4.38 13.09 1.37
N SER A 165 -4.30 14.41 1.45
CA SER A 165 -4.80 15.28 0.39
C SER A 165 -3.96 15.16 -0.88
N ALA A 166 -4.55 15.47 -2.04
CA ALA A 166 -3.86 15.44 -3.34
C ALA A 166 -2.64 16.39 -3.38
N SER A 167 -2.67 17.49 -2.64
CA SER A 167 -1.57 18.45 -2.55
C SER A 167 -0.26 17.85 -1.99
N LEU A 168 -0.35 16.75 -1.23
CA LEU A 168 0.80 16.01 -0.72
C LEU A 168 1.33 14.97 -1.71
N GLN A 169 0.75 14.89 -2.90
CA GLN A 169 1.19 14.03 -3.99
C GLN A 169 1.38 12.55 -3.57
N PRO A 170 0.29 11.85 -3.17
CA PRO A 170 0.40 10.47 -2.70
C PRO A 170 1.09 9.53 -3.69
N ASN A 171 0.97 9.77 -5.00
CA ASN A 171 1.65 9.01 -6.04
C ASN A 171 3.18 9.09 -5.91
N LEU A 172 3.76 10.26 -5.64
CA LEU A 172 5.20 10.41 -5.43
C LEU A 172 5.66 9.82 -4.09
N ILE A 173 4.82 9.92 -3.04
CA ILE A 173 5.09 9.26 -1.76
C ILE A 173 5.17 7.75 -1.94
N TYR A 174 4.27 7.17 -2.76
CA TYR A 174 4.21 5.73 -3.02
C TYR A 174 5.48 5.17 -3.67
N GLU A 175 6.25 5.97 -4.40
CA GLU A 175 7.51 5.52 -5.02
C GLU A 175 8.50 4.94 -4.01
N LYS A 176 8.47 5.41 -2.75
CA LYS A 176 9.32 4.87 -1.68
C LYS A 176 9.05 3.39 -1.39
N ARG A 177 7.87 2.89 -1.73
CA ARG A 177 7.51 1.47 -1.57
C ARG A 177 8.48 0.55 -2.34
N TYR A 178 8.97 0.99 -3.49
CA TYR A 178 9.88 0.19 -4.31
C TYR A 178 11.25 -0.03 -3.66
N TRP A 179 11.64 0.75 -2.66
CA TRP A 179 12.91 0.58 -1.95
C TRP A 179 13.00 -0.78 -1.23
N ILE A 180 11.86 -1.38 -0.82
CA ILE A 180 11.85 -2.71 -0.18
C ILE A 180 12.24 -3.84 -1.16
N GLU A 181 12.05 -3.63 -2.45
CA GLU A 181 12.40 -4.63 -3.47
C GLU A 181 13.91 -4.85 -3.54
N THR A 182 14.70 -3.81 -3.29
CA THR A 182 16.16 -3.92 -3.18
C THR A 182 16.57 -4.80 -2.00
N LEU A 183 15.92 -4.64 -0.85
CA LEU A 183 16.13 -5.50 0.31
C LEU A 183 15.81 -6.95 -0.03
N PHE A 184 14.63 -7.22 -0.60
CA PHE A 184 14.21 -8.57 -0.96
C PHE A 184 15.09 -9.20 -2.06
N GLY A 185 15.56 -8.41 -3.02
CA GLY A 185 16.53 -8.84 -4.04
C GLY A 185 17.86 -9.26 -3.41
N ASN A 186 18.38 -8.51 -2.45
CA ASN A 186 19.59 -8.84 -1.74
C ASN A 186 19.45 -10.13 -0.90
N HIS A 187 18.31 -10.35 -0.26
CA HIS A 187 18.01 -11.59 0.47
C HIS A 187 17.93 -12.83 -0.44
N LYS A 188 17.47 -12.67 -1.69
CA LYS A 188 17.30 -13.78 -2.63
C LYS A 188 18.58 -14.13 -3.40
N SER A 189 19.38 -13.14 -3.80
CA SER A 189 20.44 -13.32 -4.80
C SER A 189 21.84 -12.89 -4.35
N ARG A 190 21.99 -11.97 -3.41
CA ARG A 190 23.27 -11.32 -3.08
C ARG A 190 23.80 -11.52 -1.66
N GLY A 191 23.06 -12.16 -0.77
CA GLY A 191 23.46 -12.29 0.63
C GLY A 191 23.17 -13.66 1.21
N PHE A 192 22.09 -13.77 1.93
CA PHE A 192 21.80 -14.93 2.75
C PHE A 192 21.24 -16.15 2.04
N GLN A 193 21.01 -16.09 0.72
CA GLN A 193 20.47 -17.18 -0.12
C GLN A 193 19.31 -17.96 0.55
N LEU A 194 18.41 -17.26 1.25
CA LEU A 194 17.29 -17.83 2.00
C LEU A 194 16.38 -18.75 1.15
N SER A 195 16.50 -18.66 -0.18
CA SER A 195 15.79 -19.56 -1.11
C SER A 195 16.40 -20.96 -1.22
N ARG A 196 17.61 -21.20 -0.68
CA ARG A 196 18.36 -22.47 -0.77
C ARG A 196 18.37 -23.29 0.52
N THR A 197 17.68 -22.87 1.56
CA THR A 197 17.49 -23.69 2.75
C THR A 197 16.56 -24.86 2.40
N HIS A 198 17.13 -26.07 2.49
CA HIS A 198 16.48 -27.35 2.21
C HIS A 198 15.41 -27.69 3.25
#